data_1d71716c39812a5decb1d20c78d0c270
#
_entry.id   1d71716c39812a5decb1d20c78d0c270
#
_cell.length_a   1.000
_cell.length_b   1.000
_cell.length_c   1.000
_cell.angle_alpha   90.00
_cell.angle_beta   90.00
_cell.angle_gamma   90.00
#
_symmetry.space_group_name_H-M   'P 1'
#
loop_
_entity.id
_entity.type
_entity.pdbx_description
1 polymer ?
#
loop_
_entity_poly.entity_id
_entity_poly.type
_entity_poly.pdbx_seq_one_letter_code
_entity_poly.pdbx_strand_id
1 'polypeptide(L)'
;ARNKGLCEAQADYIMFVDADDYLANEEILSRLFGKAQESGADIVVANYMRLWKGKRLNAASHVCFSEKNQQTEDFRFQGFFSVGTLSYVWGKLYRRSFIEQNHICFADIAYAEDKLFNMQCYLSGAKYAFIDEIGYIYRRNEQSVSFQYNPHLKECWLEIATLLRSYVKQVKVEDKKTAEAVKDAATGLIEYLLFFGIFFSAKMEYTGGRGTIKSVRKLIQEYHEQTLVKKSFMKLAKDSRIRELSQFHWSVMIRIFSIAINCQLYGMIAVGIKILVALRIDERLSDTGLRE
;
A
#
# COMPACT_ATOMS: atom_id res chain seq x y z
N ALA A 1 -4.26 -13.52 14.74
CA ALA A 1 -4.52 -12.63 15.90
C ALA A 1 -5.54 -11.54 15.55
N ARG A 2 -5.33 -10.69 14.48
CA ARG A 2 -6.17 -9.53 14.15
C ARG A 2 -7.64 -9.89 13.85
N ASN A 3 -7.92 -10.96 13.10
CA ASN A 3 -9.29 -11.41 12.84
C ASN A 3 -10.04 -11.82 14.11
N LYS A 4 -9.33 -12.44 15.08
CA LYS A 4 -9.93 -12.73 16.38
C LYS A 4 -10.31 -11.44 17.11
N GLY A 5 -9.42 -10.44 17.09
CA GLY A 5 -9.71 -9.12 17.65
C GLY A 5 -10.93 -8.44 17.00
N LEU A 6 -11.08 -8.55 15.68
CA LEU A 6 -12.26 -8.06 14.96
C LEU A 6 -13.56 -8.74 15.43
N CYS A 7 -13.53 -10.06 15.60
CA CYS A 7 -14.71 -10.81 16.07
C CYS A 7 -15.10 -10.52 17.53
N GLU A 8 -14.12 -10.21 18.38
CA GLU A 8 -14.34 -9.94 19.81
C GLU A 8 -14.67 -8.46 20.11
N ALA A 9 -14.40 -7.56 19.15
CA ALA A 9 -14.62 -6.13 19.33
C ALA A 9 -16.11 -5.80 19.48
N GLN A 10 -16.48 -5.02 20.52
CA GLN A 10 -17.85 -4.63 20.82
C GLN A 10 -18.12 -3.14 20.64
N ALA A 11 -17.06 -2.31 20.67
CA ALA A 11 -17.20 -0.86 20.52
C ALA A 11 -17.50 -0.45 19.08
N ASP A 12 -18.01 0.76 18.89
CA ASP A 12 -18.37 1.30 17.57
C ASP A 12 -17.17 1.51 16.65
N TYR A 13 -15.97 1.66 17.22
CA TYR A 13 -14.74 1.88 16.48
C TYR A 13 -13.66 0.92 16.93
N ILE A 14 -12.76 0.58 16.00
CA ILE A 14 -11.63 -0.33 16.19
C ILE A 14 -10.34 0.39 15.81
N MET A 15 -9.28 0.18 16.58
CA MET A 15 -7.94 0.61 16.27
C MET A 15 -6.97 -0.56 16.40
N PHE A 16 -6.06 -0.69 15.44
CA PHE A 16 -4.97 -1.67 15.49
C PHE A 16 -3.70 -1.00 15.99
N VAL A 17 -3.05 -1.63 16.95
CA VAL A 17 -1.75 -1.20 17.49
C VAL A 17 -0.83 -2.41 17.48
N ASP A 18 0.34 -2.29 16.83
CA ASP A 18 1.33 -3.35 16.82
C ASP A 18 2.04 -3.40 18.19
N ALA A 19 2.42 -4.59 18.64
CA ALA A 19 2.90 -4.83 20.00
C ALA A 19 4.22 -4.08 20.34
N ASP A 20 4.98 -3.70 19.33
CA ASP A 20 6.23 -2.96 19.45
C ASP A 20 6.08 -1.45 19.26
N ASP A 21 4.87 -0.95 19.01
CA ASP A 21 4.56 0.45 18.74
C ASP A 21 3.72 1.08 19.88
N TYR A 22 3.41 2.37 19.76
CA TYR A 22 2.57 3.08 20.72
C TYR A 22 1.89 4.33 20.14
N LEU A 23 0.84 4.79 20.82
CA LEU A 23 0.15 6.04 20.50
C LEU A 23 1.00 7.25 20.89
N ALA A 24 0.96 8.31 20.09
CA ALA A 24 1.85 9.45 20.26
C ALA A 24 1.59 10.26 21.56
N ASN A 25 0.34 10.29 22.00
CA ASN A 25 -0.09 10.98 23.23
C ASN A 25 -1.43 10.42 23.73
N GLU A 26 -1.84 10.83 24.92
CA GLU A 26 -3.08 10.36 25.59
C GLU A 26 -4.36 10.88 24.93
N GLU A 27 -4.30 12.01 24.22
CA GLU A 27 -5.47 12.67 23.64
C GLU A 27 -5.81 12.15 22.24
N ILE A 28 -4.92 11.40 21.60
CA ILE A 28 -5.07 11.05 20.18
C ILE A 28 -6.33 10.24 19.89
N LEU A 29 -6.74 9.34 20.78
CA LEU A 29 -7.98 8.58 20.62
C LEU A 29 -9.19 9.49 20.63
N SER A 30 -9.25 10.45 21.55
CA SER A 30 -10.34 11.43 21.63
C SER A 30 -10.41 12.30 20.38
N ARG A 31 -9.25 12.70 19.83
CA ARG A 31 -9.18 13.50 18.59
C ARG A 31 -9.62 12.71 17.37
N LEU A 32 -9.17 11.46 17.22
CA LEU A 32 -9.61 10.58 16.15
C LEU A 32 -11.12 10.33 16.22
N PHE A 33 -11.63 10.06 17.42
CA PHE A 33 -13.06 9.85 17.65
C PHE A 33 -13.88 11.11 17.35
N GLY A 34 -13.47 12.28 17.84
CA GLY A 34 -14.10 13.56 17.55
C GLY A 34 -14.18 13.82 16.05
N LYS A 35 -13.07 13.58 15.31
CA LYS A 35 -13.04 13.71 13.85
C LYS A 35 -13.97 12.71 13.15
N ALA A 36 -14.08 11.48 13.66
CA ALA A 36 -15.00 10.49 13.13
C ALA A 36 -16.46 10.93 13.29
N GLN A 37 -16.82 11.49 14.44
CA GLN A 37 -18.18 12.01 14.71
C GLN A 37 -18.50 13.24 13.84
N GLU A 38 -17.57 14.18 13.73
CA GLU A 38 -17.73 15.39 12.93
C GLU A 38 -17.91 15.11 11.44
N SER A 39 -17.07 14.24 10.88
CA SER A 39 -17.01 13.99 9.44
C SER A 39 -17.96 12.89 8.96
N GLY A 40 -18.44 12.05 9.87
CA GLY A 40 -19.17 10.82 9.53
C GLY A 40 -18.31 9.81 8.74
N ALA A 41 -16.97 9.91 8.84
CA ALA A 41 -16.07 9.03 8.13
C ALA A 41 -16.10 7.59 8.67
N ASP A 42 -15.82 6.63 7.79
CA ASP A 42 -15.68 5.22 8.16
C ASP A 42 -14.28 4.92 8.66
N ILE A 43 -13.29 5.67 8.18
CA ILE A 43 -11.89 5.54 8.58
C ILE A 43 -11.29 6.92 8.81
N VAL A 44 -10.78 7.17 10.02
CA VAL A 44 -10.02 8.38 10.34
C VAL A 44 -8.54 8.03 10.44
N VAL A 45 -7.71 8.81 9.76
CA VAL A 45 -6.27 8.56 9.61
C VAL A 45 -5.48 9.66 10.29
N ALA A 46 -4.56 9.28 11.17
CA ALA A 46 -3.58 10.19 11.77
C ALA A 46 -2.23 10.07 11.05
N ASN A 47 -1.41 11.11 11.15
CA ASN A 47 -0.02 11.02 10.77
C ASN A 47 0.74 10.10 11.74
N TYR A 48 1.90 9.63 11.32
CA TYR A 48 2.76 8.81 12.15
C TYR A 48 4.21 9.32 12.13
N MET A 49 4.95 8.95 13.14
CA MET A 49 6.38 9.22 13.25
C MET A 49 7.13 7.90 13.37
N ARG A 50 8.33 7.83 12.80
CA ARG A 50 9.23 6.69 12.98
C ARG A 50 10.23 6.97 14.08
N LEU A 51 10.43 6.00 14.95
CA LEU A 51 11.47 6.01 15.96
C LEU A 51 12.53 4.98 15.60
N TRP A 52 13.78 5.42 15.41
CA TRP A 52 14.90 4.54 15.13
C TRP A 52 16.15 4.95 15.89
N LYS A 53 16.72 4.02 16.65
CA LYS A 53 17.94 4.27 17.47
C LYS A 53 17.81 5.53 18.33
N GLY A 54 16.65 5.75 18.92
CA GLY A 54 16.35 6.94 19.75
C GLY A 54 16.12 8.24 18.98
N LYS A 55 16.25 8.24 17.64
CA LYS A 55 15.96 9.41 16.79
C LYS A 55 14.55 9.36 16.26
N ARG A 56 13.86 10.49 16.33
CA ARG A 56 12.56 10.68 15.69
C ARG A 56 12.78 11.06 14.22
N LEU A 57 12.28 10.24 13.31
CA LEU A 57 12.31 10.48 11.87
C LEU A 57 10.89 10.91 11.48
N ASN A 58 10.76 12.11 10.91
CA ASN A 58 9.49 12.58 10.41
C ASN A 58 9.00 11.61 9.32
N ALA A 59 7.79 11.09 9.52
CA ALA A 59 7.09 10.45 8.44
C ALA A 59 6.58 11.50 7.46
N ALA A 60 6.31 11.10 6.22
CA ALA A 60 5.63 11.98 5.30
C ALA A 60 4.24 12.33 5.83
N SER A 61 3.89 13.60 5.72
CA SER A 61 2.54 14.07 6.01
C SER A 61 1.60 13.64 4.89
N HIS A 62 0.40 13.19 5.24
CA HIS A 62 -0.65 12.90 4.26
C HIS A 62 -1.50 14.14 3.89
N VAL A 63 -1.16 15.31 4.41
CA VAL A 63 -1.89 16.56 4.12
C VAL A 63 -1.96 16.85 2.63
N CYS A 64 -0.89 16.56 1.89
CA CYS A 64 -0.81 16.82 0.46
C CYS A 64 -1.89 16.09 -0.38
N PHE A 65 -2.45 14.97 0.11
CA PHE A 65 -3.49 14.25 -0.60
C PHE A 65 -4.81 14.12 0.16
N SER A 66 -4.83 14.40 1.46
CA SER A 66 -6.01 14.23 2.32
C SER A 66 -7.21 15.12 1.91
N GLU A 67 -6.95 16.29 1.33
CA GLU A 67 -7.95 17.23 0.85
C GLU A 67 -8.44 16.92 -0.57
N LYS A 68 -7.77 16.01 -1.29
CA LYS A 68 -8.11 15.65 -2.66
C LYS A 68 -9.36 14.77 -2.72
N ASN A 69 -9.99 14.77 -3.88
CA ASN A 69 -11.07 13.82 -4.16
C ASN A 69 -10.57 12.38 -4.00
N GLN A 70 -11.14 11.65 -3.06
CA GLN A 70 -10.75 10.29 -2.68
C GLN A 70 -10.97 9.24 -3.79
N GLN A 71 -11.70 9.61 -4.84
CA GLN A 71 -11.95 8.74 -5.99
C GLN A 71 -10.94 8.94 -7.14
N THR A 72 -9.96 9.85 -6.99
CA THR A 72 -8.96 10.10 -8.03
C THR A 72 -7.86 9.04 -8.05
N GLU A 73 -7.22 8.90 -9.21
CA GLU A 73 -6.04 8.03 -9.38
C GLU A 73 -4.88 8.48 -8.50
N ASP A 74 -4.68 9.79 -8.42
CA ASP A 74 -3.62 10.38 -7.61
C ASP A 74 -3.81 10.09 -6.10
N PHE A 75 -5.05 10.14 -5.60
CA PHE A 75 -5.34 9.75 -4.21
C PHE A 75 -5.00 8.28 -3.97
N ARG A 76 -5.42 7.37 -4.85
CA ARG A 76 -5.10 5.93 -4.75
C ARG A 76 -3.60 5.70 -4.74
N PHE A 77 -2.90 6.32 -5.69
CA PHE A 77 -1.45 6.15 -5.81
C PHE A 77 -0.71 6.71 -4.58
N GLN A 78 -1.00 7.92 -4.17
CA GLN A 78 -0.34 8.52 -3.00
C GLN A 78 -0.68 7.77 -1.71
N GLY A 79 -1.94 7.47 -1.48
CA GLY A 79 -2.41 6.81 -0.27
C GLY A 79 -1.85 5.40 -0.07
N PHE A 80 -1.79 4.60 -1.13
CA PHE A 80 -1.37 3.20 -1.03
C PHE A 80 0.09 2.94 -1.42
N PHE A 81 0.77 3.84 -2.14
CA PHE A 81 2.09 3.53 -2.71
C PHE A 81 3.13 4.60 -2.45
N SER A 82 2.90 5.87 -2.76
CA SER A 82 3.89 6.93 -2.61
C SER A 82 4.08 7.33 -1.14
N VAL A 83 3.09 7.98 -0.54
CA VAL A 83 3.07 8.29 0.90
C VAL A 83 2.82 7.01 1.69
N GLY A 84 1.95 6.16 1.18
CA GLY A 84 1.72 4.80 1.67
C GLY A 84 0.94 4.73 2.99
N THR A 85 0.42 5.84 3.52
CA THR A 85 -0.27 5.89 4.82
C THR A 85 -1.47 4.93 4.86
N LEU A 86 -2.19 4.78 3.75
CA LEU A 86 -3.33 3.87 3.67
C LEU A 86 -2.93 2.38 3.55
N SER A 87 -1.66 2.05 3.44
CA SER A 87 -1.19 0.67 3.38
C SER A 87 -1.14 -0.03 4.73
N TYR A 88 -0.99 0.73 5.79
CA TYR A 88 -0.85 0.20 7.15
C TYR A 88 -2.19 0.19 7.88
N VAL A 89 -2.45 -0.78 8.75
CA VAL A 89 -3.69 -0.82 9.55
C VAL A 89 -3.62 0.03 10.81
N TRP A 90 -2.42 0.27 11.32
CA TRP A 90 -2.21 1.12 12.49
C TRP A 90 -2.34 2.61 12.18
N GLY A 91 -2.42 3.45 13.21
CA GLY A 91 -2.58 4.90 13.08
C GLY A 91 -3.94 5.32 12.53
N LYS A 92 -4.94 4.46 12.62
CA LYS A 92 -6.29 4.65 12.08
C LYS A 92 -7.36 4.20 13.07
N LEU A 93 -8.48 4.90 13.01
CA LEU A 93 -9.71 4.53 13.69
C LEU A 93 -10.73 4.06 12.63
N TYR A 94 -11.18 2.82 12.73
CA TYR A 94 -12.12 2.19 11.80
C TYR A 94 -13.50 2.09 12.43
N ARG A 95 -14.55 2.47 11.70
CA ARG A 95 -15.94 2.21 12.10
C ARG A 95 -16.22 0.70 12.00
N ARG A 96 -16.51 0.06 13.14
CA ARG A 96 -16.74 -1.39 13.23
C ARG A 96 -17.86 -1.85 12.30
N SER A 97 -19.01 -1.15 12.32
CA SER A 97 -20.15 -1.49 11.47
C SER A 97 -19.84 -1.48 9.98
N PHE A 98 -18.95 -0.58 9.51
CA PHE A 98 -18.48 -0.55 8.11
C PHE A 98 -17.69 -1.81 7.76
N ILE A 99 -16.78 -2.24 8.64
CA ILE A 99 -15.97 -3.46 8.44
C ILE A 99 -16.87 -4.70 8.38
N GLU A 100 -17.83 -4.81 9.32
CA GLU A 100 -18.77 -5.93 9.41
C GLU A 100 -19.69 -6.02 8.19
N GLN A 101 -20.35 -4.91 7.82
CA GLN A 101 -21.29 -4.86 6.70
C GLN A 101 -20.64 -5.22 5.36
N ASN A 102 -19.37 -4.91 5.18
CA ASN A 102 -18.62 -5.22 3.98
C ASN A 102 -17.83 -6.53 4.08
N HIS A 103 -17.96 -7.29 5.18
CA HIS A 103 -17.28 -8.56 5.42
C HIS A 103 -15.76 -8.48 5.25
N ILE A 104 -15.16 -7.37 5.66
CA ILE A 104 -13.73 -7.12 5.51
C ILE A 104 -12.97 -7.85 6.62
N CYS A 105 -11.99 -8.67 6.22
CA CYS A 105 -11.13 -9.40 7.16
C CYS A 105 -9.71 -9.51 6.59
N PHE A 106 -8.76 -9.82 7.48
CA PHE A 106 -7.39 -10.11 7.06
C PHE A 106 -7.31 -11.47 6.38
N ALA A 107 -6.67 -11.52 5.23
CA ALA A 107 -6.33 -12.78 4.58
C ALA A 107 -5.14 -13.46 5.30
N ASP A 108 -5.06 -14.77 5.18
CA ASP A 108 -3.94 -15.55 5.71
C ASP A 108 -2.74 -15.50 4.76
N ILE A 109 -2.13 -14.33 4.69
CA ILE A 109 -0.96 -14.04 3.86
C ILE A 109 0.19 -13.65 4.78
N ALA A 110 1.38 -14.18 4.49
CA ALA A 110 2.55 -13.98 5.34
C ALA A 110 3.16 -12.56 5.26
N TYR A 111 2.77 -11.74 4.28
CA TYR A 111 3.32 -10.40 4.04
C TYR A 111 2.30 -9.47 3.35
N ALA A 112 2.24 -8.23 3.82
CA ALA A 112 1.40 -7.13 3.28
C ALA A 112 -0.13 -7.40 3.33
N GLU A 113 -0.59 -8.24 4.25
CA GLU A 113 -2.02 -8.48 4.53
C GLU A 113 -2.77 -7.20 4.89
N ASP A 114 -2.08 -6.27 5.55
CA ASP A 114 -2.56 -4.93 5.89
C ASP A 114 -2.97 -4.13 4.65
N LYS A 115 -2.15 -4.19 3.61
CA LYS A 115 -2.40 -3.50 2.35
C LYS A 115 -3.68 -4.03 1.69
N LEU A 116 -3.86 -5.35 1.67
CA LEU A 116 -5.08 -5.96 1.14
C LEU A 116 -6.31 -5.52 1.94
N PHE A 117 -6.25 -5.57 3.28
CA PHE A 117 -7.33 -5.14 4.15
C PHE A 117 -7.76 -3.69 3.86
N ASN A 118 -6.81 -2.76 3.78
CA ASN A 118 -7.12 -1.36 3.50
C ASN A 118 -7.61 -1.13 2.06
N MET A 119 -7.10 -1.87 1.08
CA MET A 119 -7.61 -1.81 -0.29
C MET A 119 -9.06 -2.33 -0.39
N GLN A 120 -9.42 -3.36 0.38
CA GLN A 120 -10.80 -3.81 0.50
C GLN A 120 -11.69 -2.72 1.09
N CYS A 121 -11.24 -2.05 2.16
CA CYS A 121 -11.97 -0.91 2.72
C CYS A 121 -12.22 0.17 1.65
N TYR A 122 -11.19 0.54 0.91
CA TYR A 122 -11.30 1.55 -0.14
C TYR A 122 -12.29 1.16 -1.25
N LEU A 123 -12.19 -0.07 -1.75
CA LEU A 123 -13.05 -0.58 -2.82
C LEU A 123 -14.50 -0.78 -2.37
N SER A 124 -14.74 -0.93 -1.07
CA SER A 124 -16.08 -0.94 -0.47
C SER A 124 -16.66 0.45 -0.26
N GLY A 125 -15.98 1.50 -0.71
CA GLY A 125 -16.46 2.87 -0.64
C GLY A 125 -16.24 3.55 0.70
N ALA A 126 -15.25 3.13 1.49
CA ALA A 126 -14.90 3.77 2.76
C ALA A 126 -14.72 5.28 2.61
N LYS A 127 -15.33 6.04 3.50
CA LYS A 127 -15.17 7.47 3.64
C LYS A 127 -14.00 7.77 4.56
N TYR A 128 -12.99 8.46 4.07
CA TYR A 128 -11.81 8.80 4.86
C TYR A 128 -11.89 10.23 5.40
N ALA A 129 -11.43 10.41 6.63
CA ALA A 129 -11.08 11.72 7.18
C ALA A 129 -9.64 11.66 7.71
N PHE A 130 -8.99 12.81 7.75
CA PHE A 130 -7.58 12.91 8.14
C PHE A 130 -7.42 13.95 9.24
N ILE A 131 -6.49 13.68 10.16
CA ILE A 131 -6.01 14.67 11.12
C ILE A 131 -4.51 14.88 10.89
N ASP A 132 -4.05 16.12 10.95
CA ASP A 132 -2.65 16.48 10.67
C ASP A 132 -1.71 16.22 11.86
N GLU A 133 -2.21 15.58 12.90
CA GLU A 133 -1.46 15.27 14.09
C GLU A 133 -0.76 13.93 13.98
N ILE A 134 0.41 13.83 14.63
CA ILE A 134 1.10 12.56 14.80
C ILE A 134 0.33 11.77 15.86
N GLY A 135 -0.35 10.70 15.41
CA GLY A 135 -1.14 9.81 16.26
C GLY A 135 -0.45 8.51 16.63
N TYR A 136 0.56 8.13 15.87
CA TYR A 136 1.19 6.83 16.01
C TYR A 136 2.71 6.91 15.94
N ILE A 137 3.40 6.19 16.81
CA ILE A 137 4.85 6.08 16.83
C ILE A 137 5.26 4.67 16.41
N TYR A 138 5.73 4.58 15.17
CA TYR A 138 6.24 3.34 14.60
C TYR A 138 7.70 3.15 15.01
N ARG A 139 7.98 2.13 15.82
CA ARG A 139 9.36 1.77 16.23
C ARG A 139 9.99 0.87 15.17
N ARG A 140 10.97 1.41 14.45
CA ARG A 140 11.71 0.62 13.46
C ARG A 140 12.54 -0.45 14.18
N ASN A 141 12.20 -1.70 13.92
CA ASN A 141 12.93 -2.86 14.42
C ASN A 141 13.57 -3.58 13.23
N GLU A 142 14.89 -3.75 13.26
CA GLU A 142 15.64 -4.47 12.20
C GLU A 142 15.27 -5.95 12.12
N GLN A 143 14.69 -6.50 13.18
CA GLN A 143 14.18 -7.88 13.22
C GLN A 143 12.75 -8.00 12.67
N SER A 144 12.10 -6.87 12.32
CA SER A 144 10.77 -6.90 11.73
C SER A 144 10.75 -7.69 10.42
N VAL A 145 9.66 -8.41 10.20
CA VAL A 145 9.38 -9.17 8.96
C VAL A 145 9.55 -8.28 7.70
N SER A 146 9.26 -6.99 7.82
CA SER A 146 9.39 -6.03 6.72
C SER A 146 10.83 -5.78 6.27
N PHE A 147 11.82 -6.09 7.10
CA PHE A 147 13.24 -5.90 6.79
C PHE A 147 13.98 -7.22 6.58
N GLN A 148 13.36 -8.35 6.89
CA GLN A 148 13.96 -9.66 6.68
C GLN A 148 13.72 -10.14 5.24
N TYR A 149 14.72 -10.82 4.71
CA TYR A 149 14.57 -11.50 3.42
C TYR A 149 13.48 -12.57 3.51
N ASN A 150 12.49 -12.45 2.65
CA ASN A 150 11.41 -13.44 2.51
C ASN A 150 11.44 -14.02 1.09
N PRO A 151 11.74 -15.33 0.95
CA PRO A 151 11.78 -15.97 -0.37
C PRO A 151 10.40 -16.10 -1.04
N HIS A 152 9.31 -15.91 -0.29
CA HIS A 152 7.92 -16.04 -0.76
C HIS A 152 7.27 -14.70 -1.09
N LEU A 153 8.04 -13.61 -1.21
CA LEU A 153 7.46 -12.28 -1.51
C LEU A 153 6.70 -12.26 -2.83
N LYS A 154 7.21 -12.93 -3.86
CA LYS A 154 6.55 -13.01 -5.16
C LYS A 154 5.15 -13.62 -5.03
N GLU A 155 5.06 -14.73 -4.32
CA GLU A 155 3.82 -15.44 -4.09
C GLU A 155 2.83 -14.56 -3.31
N CYS A 156 3.28 -13.87 -2.25
CA CYS A 156 2.44 -12.94 -1.48
C CYS A 156 1.86 -11.82 -2.35
N TRP A 157 2.69 -11.15 -3.15
CA TRP A 157 2.20 -10.07 -4.03
C TRP A 157 1.21 -10.54 -5.09
N LEU A 158 1.45 -11.72 -5.69
CA LEU A 158 0.55 -12.32 -6.66
C LEU A 158 -0.77 -12.76 -6.02
N GLU A 159 -0.72 -13.28 -4.81
CA GLU A 159 -1.88 -13.67 -4.04
C GLU A 159 -2.74 -12.46 -3.68
N ILE A 160 -2.16 -11.37 -3.17
CA ILE A 160 -2.87 -10.12 -2.88
C ILE A 160 -3.57 -9.61 -4.15
N ALA A 161 -2.88 -9.57 -5.30
CA ALA A 161 -3.47 -9.12 -6.56
C ALA A 161 -4.64 -10.01 -7.00
N THR A 162 -4.54 -11.32 -6.78
CA THR A 162 -5.59 -12.29 -7.11
C THR A 162 -6.79 -12.15 -6.17
N LEU A 163 -6.56 -12.03 -4.88
CA LEU A 163 -7.60 -11.84 -3.86
C LEU A 163 -8.33 -10.52 -4.08
N LEU A 164 -7.61 -9.43 -4.35
CA LEU A 164 -8.21 -8.14 -4.65
C LEU A 164 -9.12 -8.19 -5.88
N ARG A 165 -8.68 -8.87 -6.94
CA ARG A 165 -9.49 -9.11 -8.15
C ARG A 165 -10.74 -9.94 -7.87
N SER A 166 -10.66 -10.89 -6.95
CA SER A 166 -11.79 -11.72 -6.55
C SER A 166 -12.75 -10.92 -5.66
N TYR A 167 -12.22 -10.11 -4.76
CA TYR A 167 -13.00 -9.26 -3.86
C TYR A 167 -13.92 -8.30 -4.61
N VAL A 168 -13.43 -7.66 -5.67
CA VAL A 168 -14.21 -6.73 -6.51
C VAL A 168 -15.53 -7.35 -7.02
N LYS A 169 -15.54 -8.66 -7.27
CA LYS A 169 -16.75 -9.36 -7.72
C LYS A 169 -17.81 -9.51 -6.61
N GLN A 170 -17.40 -9.33 -5.36
CA GLN A 170 -18.25 -9.46 -4.17
C GLN A 170 -18.74 -8.11 -3.66
N VAL A 171 -18.10 -7.01 -4.08
CA VAL A 171 -18.52 -5.65 -3.68
C VAL A 171 -19.92 -5.40 -4.21
N LYS A 172 -20.84 -5.15 -3.28
CA LYS A 172 -22.21 -4.80 -3.61
C LYS A 172 -22.25 -3.36 -4.09
N VAL A 173 -22.78 -3.13 -5.27
CA VAL A 173 -22.95 -1.81 -5.88
C VAL A 173 -24.38 -1.70 -6.41
N GLU A 174 -24.97 -0.51 -6.24
CA GLU A 174 -26.38 -0.28 -6.56
C GLU A 174 -26.61 -0.08 -8.07
N ASP A 175 -25.61 0.44 -8.76
CA ASP A 175 -25.74 0.76 -10.17
C ASP A 175 -24.49 0.38 -10.99
N LYS A 176 -24.68 0.29 -12.31
CA LYS A 176 -23.65 -0.11 -13.26
C LYS A 176 -22.46 0.85 -13.30
N LYS A 177 -22.69 2.15 -13.14
CA LYS A 177 -21.63 3.17 -13.21
C LYS A 177 -20.68 3.04 -12.01
N THR A 178 -21.25 2.87 -10.82
CA THR A 178 -20.47 2.61 -9.60
C THR A 178 -19.70 1.28 -9.71
N ALA A 179 -20.30 0.23 -10.28
CA ALA A 179 -19.62 -1.04 -10.51
C ALA A 179 -18.41 -0.90 -11.45
N GLU A 180 -18.54 -0.12 -12.52
CA GLU A 180 -17.45 0.16 -13.44
C GLU A 180 -16.35 0.97 -12.77
N ALA A 181 -16.68 1.97 -11.96
CA ALA A 181 -15.73 2.79 -11.20
C ALA A 181 -14.94 1.96 -10.18
N VAL A 182 -15.58 1.07 -9.44
CA VAL A 182 -14.92 0.14 -8.49
C VAL A 182 -13.98 -0.80 -9.23
N LYS A 183 -14.41 -1.34 -10.37
CA LYS A 183 -13.58 -2.23 -11.20
C LYS A 183 -12.37 -1.51 -11.78
N ASP A 184 -12.52 -0.25 -12.17
CA ASP A 184 -11.42 0.56 -12.70
C ASP A 184 -10.44 0.93 -11.58
N ALA A 185 -10.92 1.35 -10.42
CA ALA A 185 -10.12 1.60 -9.24
C ALA A 185 -9.30 0.37 -8.81
N ALA A 186 -9.94 -0.80 -8.77
CA ALA A 186 -9.25 -2.06 -8.45
C ALA A 186 -8.20 -2.43 -9.50
N THR A 187 -8.46 -2.15 -10.77
CA THR A 187 -7.50 -2.41 -11.84
C THR A 187 -6.24 -1.56 -11.63
N GLY A 188 -6.37 -0.27 -11.36
CA GLY A 188 -5.24 0.61 -11.05
C GLY A 188 -4.46 0.17 -9.82
N LEU A 189 -5.17 -0.15 -8.73
CA LEU A 189 -4.54 -0.66 -7.49
C LEU A 189 -3.75 -1.95 -7.74
N ILE A 190 -4.28 -2.89 -8.52
CA ILE A 190 -3.59 -4.15 -8.88
C ILE A 190 -2.36 -3.87 -9.74
N GLU A 191 -2.47 -2.98 -10.72
CA GLU A 191 -1.37 -2.62 -11.62
C GLU A 191 -0.20 -2.01 -10.84
N TYR A 192 -0.47 -1.06 -9.94
CA TYR A 192 0.56 -0.49 -9.07
C TYR A 192 1.09 -1.49 -8.05
N LEU A 193 0.23 -2.33 -7.48
CA LEU A 193 0.65 -3.38 -6.56
C LEU A 193 1.68 -4.31 -7.22
N LEU A 194 1.45 -4.72 -8.46
CA LEU A 194 2.38 -5.57 -9.20
C LEU A 194 3.67 -4.84 -9.56
N PHE A 195 3.60 -3.56 -9.92
CA PHE A 195 4.78 -2.74 -10.16
C PHE A 195 5.67 -2.66 -8.91
N PHE A 196 5.09 -2.26 -7.78
CA PHE A 196 5.81 -2.17 -6.50
C PHE A 196 6.23 -3.53 -5.98
N GLY A 197 5.41 -4.57 -6.17
CA GLY A 197 5.72 -5.93 -5.76
C GLY A 197 6.96 -6.49 -6.45
N ILE A 198 7.10 -6.28 -7.77
CA ILE A 198 8.29 -6.67 -8.52
C ILE A 198 9.51 -5.86 -8.05
N PHE A 199 9.36 -4.53 -7.93
CA PHE A 199 10.43 -3.66 -7.46
C PHE A 199 10.90 -4.06 -6.05
N PHE A 200 9.97 -4.24 -5.12
CA PHE A 200 10.28 -4.57 -3.74
C PHE A 200 10.93 -5.96 -3.62
N SER A 201 10.42 -6.96 -4.34
CA SER A 201 11.03 -8.30 -4.36
C SER A 201 12.46 -8.26 -4.89
N ALA A 202 12.70 -7.53 -5.97
CA ALA A 202 14.04 -7.34 -6.53
C ALA A 202 14.97 -6.57 -5.57
N LYS A 203 14.46 -5.54 -4.89
CA LYS A 203 15.19 -4.81 -3.84
C LYS A 203 15.61 -5.74 -2.71
N MET A 204 14.71 -6.58 -2.20
CA MET A 204 14.99 -7.52 -1.11
C MET A 204 16.04 -8.58 -1.49
N GLU A 205 16.05 -9.01 -2.75
CA GLU A 205 17.12 -9.87 -3.27
C GLU A 205 18.49 -9.18 -3.15
N TYR A 206 18.59 -7.91 -3.55
CA TYR A 206 19.86 -7.16 -3.50
C TYR A 206 20.30 -6.80 -2.09
N THR A 207 19.39 -6.34 -1.24
CA THR A 207 19.69 -5.93 0.14
C THR A 207 19.94 -7.11 1.07
N GLY A 208 19.32 -8.26 0.80
CA GLY A 208 19.58 -9.52 1.52
C GLY A 208 20.92 -10.19 1.16
N GLY A 209 21.72 -9.57 0.29
CA GLY A 209 23.05 -10.03 -0.08
C GLY A 209 23.09 -11.31 -0.94
N ARG A 210 21.94 -11.81 -1.36
CA ARG A 210 21.79 -13.05 -2.15
C ARG A 210 21.58 -12.80 -3.64
N GLY A 211 21.10 -11.60 -4.00
CA GLY A 211 20.69 -11.26 -5.35
C GLY A 211 21.84 -10.89 -6.27
N THR A 212 21.93 -11.58 -7.39
CA THR A 212 22.73 -11.23 -8.54
C THR A 212 21.83 -10.63 -9.63
N ILE A 213 22.40 -9.93 -10.61
CA ILE A 213 21.65 -9.47 -11.79
C ILE A 213 20.95 -10.65 -12.48
N LYS A 214 21.58 -11.82 -12.50
CA LYS A 214 21.02 -13.03 -13.12
C LYS A 214 19.80 -13.56 -12.34
N SER A 215 19.87 -13.62 -11.01
CA SER A 215 18.76 -14.10 -10.17
C SER A 215 17.58 -13.11 -10.21
N VAL A 216 17.83 -11.80 -10.10
CA VAL A 216 16.79 -10.77 -10.17
C VAL A 216 16.14 -10.71 -11.57
N ARG A 217 16.94 -10.85 -12.65
CA ARG A 217 16.39 -11.01 -14.01
C ARG A 217 15.41 -12.19 -14.08
N LYS A 218 15.79 -13.35 -13.52
CA LYS A 218 14.95 -14.54 -13.50
C LYS A 218 13.65 -14.28 -12.70
N LEU A 219 13.77 -13.66 -11.52
CA LEU A 219 12.62 -13.27 -10.70
C LEU A 219 11.62 -12.40 -11.48
N ILE A 220 12.10 -11.36 -12.17
CA ILE A 220 11.25 -10.48 -12.98
C ILE A 220 10.59 -11.24 -14.13
N GLN A 221 11.31 -12.14 -14.78
CA GLN A 221 10.78 -13.00 -15.82
C GLN A 221 9.66 -13.90 -15.28
N GLU A 222 9.85 -14.56 -14.15
CA GLU A 222 8.85 -15.41 -13.49
C GLU A 222 7.57 -14.64 -13.11
N TYR A 223 7.70 -13.39 -12.67
CA TYR A 223 6.55 -12.51 -12.50
C TYR A 223 5.82 -12.28 -13.82
N HIS A 224 6.55 -11.92 -14.88
CA HIS A 224 5.96 -11.59 -16.18
C HIS A 224 5.34 -12.80 -16.89
N GLU A 225 5.75 -14.03 -16.56
CA GLU A 225 5.12 -15.26 -17.07
C GLU A 225 3.69 -15.45 -16.55
N GLN A 226 3.34 -14.83 -15.42
CA GLN A 226 1.98 -14.86 -14.88
C GLN A 226 1.01 -14.08 -15.78
N THR A 227 -0.09 -14.71 -16.16
CA THR A 227 -1.09 -14.11 -17.07
C THR A 227 -1.65 -12.77 -16.52
N LEU A 228 -1.85 -12.69 -15.21
CA LEU A 228 -2.31 -11.46 -14.56
C LEU A 228 -1.31 -10.33 -14.76
N VAL A 229 -0.03 -10.58 -14.48
CA VAL A 229 1.07 -9.62 -14.62
C VAL A 229 1.21 -9.14 -16.05
N LYS A 230 1.24 -10.07 -17.01
CA LYS A 230 1.31 -9.78 -18.45
C LYS A 230 0.22 -8.81 -18.90
N LYS A 231 -1.04 -9.13 -18.55
CA LYS A 231 -2.20 -8.30 -18.91
C LYS A 231 -2.13 -6.93 -18.27
N SER A 232 -1.73 -6.85 -17.00
CA SER A 232 -1.60 -5.59 -16.26
C SER A 232 -0.56 -4.67 -16.89
N PHE A 233 0.64 -5.15 -17.18
CA PHE A 233 1.68 -4.31 -17.78
C PHE A 233 1.43 -3.95 -19.25
N MET A 234 0.77 -4.79 -20.01
CA MET A 234 0.32 -4.45 -21.38
C MET A 234 -0.66 -3.26 -21.36
N LYS A 235 -1.56 -3.22 -20.37
CA LYS A 235 -2.50 -2.12 -20.17
C LYS A 235 -1.78 -0.89 -19.62
N LEU A 236 -1.04 -1.04 -18.55
CA LEU A 236 -0.36 0.04 -17.82
C LEU A 236 0.60 0.85 -18.70
N ALA A 237 1.30 0.22 -19.66
CA ALA A 237 2.19 0.91 -20.59
C ALA A 237 1.47 1.99 -21.45
N LYS A 238 0.17 1.84 -21.68
CA LYS A 238 -0.66 2.74 -22.53
C LYS A 238 -1.68 3.53 -21.74
N ASP A 239 -1.78 3.31 -20.41
CA ASP A 239 -2.84 3.86 -19.59
C ASP A 239 -2.70 5.38 -19.43
N SER A 240 -3.78 6.10 -19.71
CA SER A 240 -3.84 7.56 -19.55
C SER A 240 -3.90 7.96 -18.06
N ARG A 241 -4.43 7.10 -17.19
CA ARG A 241 -4.55 7.36 -15.75
C ARG A 241 -3.22 7.69 -15.08
N ILE A 242 -2.10 7.13 -15.58
CA ILE A 242 -0.76 7.44 -15.07
C ILE A 242 -0.44 8.95 -15.20
N ARG A 243 -1.07 9.67 -16.13
CA ARG A 243 -0.87 11.11 -16.30
C ARG A 243 -1.56 11.95 -15.22
N GLU A 244 -2.51 11.35 -14.48
CA GLU A 244 -3.23 11.99 -13.39
C GLU A 244 -2.41 12.04 -12.10
N LEU A 245 -1.29 11.31 -12.05
CA LEU A 245 -0.39 11.31 -10.90
C LEU A 245 0.29 12.68 -10.77
N SER A 246 0.13 13.33 -9.63
CA SER A 246 0.69 14.65 -9.36
C SER A 246 2.22 14.66 -9.37
N GLN A 247 2.85 13.54 -9.07
CA GLN A 247 4.30 13.38 -9.06
C GLN A 247 4.79 12.83 -10.41
N PHE A 248 5.23 13.70 -11.30
CA PHE A 248 5.64 13.38 -12.67
C PHE A 248 6.68 12.24 -12.77
N HIS A 249 7.64 12.18 -11.85
CA HIS A 249 8.66 11.14 -11.86
C HIS A 249 8.06 9.73 -11.76
N TRP A 250 7.01 9.53 -10.96
CA TRP A 250 6.32 8.24 -10.88
C TRP A 250 5.64 7.86 -12.20
N SER A 251 5.00 8.84 -12.85
CA SER A 251 4.40 8.62 -14.17
C SER A 251 5.40 8.12 -15.19
N VAL A 252 6.59 8.72 -15.20
CA VAL A 252 7.70 8.33 -16.10
C VAL A 252 8.24 6.95 -15.73
N MET A 253 8.53 6.71 -14.44
CA MET A 253 9.10 5.44 -13.98
C MET A 253 8.19 4.26 -14.27
N ILE A 254 6.90 4.37 -13.93
CA ILE A 254 5.91 3.31 -14.16
C ILE A 254 5.81 3.00 -15.66
N ARG A 255 5.81 4.04 -16.50
CA ARG A 255 5.70 3.86 -17.96
C ARG A 255 6.94 3.20 -18.55
N ILE A 256 8.13 3.66 -18.21
CA ILE A 256 9.40 3.06 -18.67
C ILE A 256 9.48 1.60 -18.23
N PHE A 257 9.17 1.33 -16.96
CA PHE A 257 9.16 -0.03 -16.43
C PHE A 257 8.17 -0.93 -17.18
N SER A 258 6.96 -0.42 -17.42
CA SER A 258 5.92 -1.18 -18.12
C SER A 258 6.29 -1.48 -19.58
N ILE A 259 6.92 -0.55 -20.27
CA ILE A 259 7.45 -0.79 -21.63
C ILE A 259 8.58 -1.81 -21.57
N ALA A 260 9.54 -1.64 -20.68
CA ALA A 260 10.70 -2.52 -20.57
C ALA A 260 10.31 -3.98 -20.27
N ILE A 261 9.34 -4.20 -19.36
CA ILE A 261 8.88 -5.56 -19.03
C ILE A 261 8.13 -6.20 -20.21
N ASN A 262 7.30 -5.44 -20.93
CA ASN A 262 6.59 -5.92 -22.13
C ASN A 262 7.57 -6.24 -23.28
N CYS A 263 8.67 -5.50 -23.39
CA CYS A 263 9.75 -5.77 -24.33
C CYS A 263 10.72 -6.88 -23.84
N GLN A 264 10.42 -7.51 -22.70
CA GLN A 264 11.26 -8.57 -22.08
C GLN A 264 12.69 -8.14 -21.74
N LEU A 265 12.90 -6.84 -21.51
CA LEU A 265 14.19 -6.24 -21.14
C LEU A 265 14.50 -6.45 -19.64
N TYR A 266 14.26 -7.66 -19.13
CA TYR A 266 14.38 -7.99 -17.69
C TYR A 266 15.78 -7.70 -17.12
N GLY A 267 16.82 -7.88 -17.93
CA GLY A 267 18.21 -7.57 -17.53
C GLY A 267 18.43 -6.08 -17.28
N MET A 268 17.86 -5.22 -18.15
CA MET A 268 17.92 -3.77 -17.96
C MET A 268 17.17 -3.33 -16.72
N ILE A 269 15.99 -3.91 -16.48
CA ILE A 269 15.19 -3.64 -15.26
C ILE A 269 16.01 -4.05 -14.02
N ALA A 270 16.60 -5.25 -14.02
CA ALA A 270 17.40 -5.73 -12.89
C ALA A 270 18.60 -4.81 -12.59
N VAL A 271 19.30 -4.33 -13.62
CA VAL A 271 20.41 -3.37 -13.47
C VAL A 271 19.89 -2.02 -12.95
N GLY A 272 18.79 -1.51 -13.51
CA GLY A 272 18.18 -0.25 -13.07
C GLY A 272 17.79 -0.29 -11.59
N ILE A 273 17.11 -1.35 -11.14
CA ILE A 273 16.76 -1.51 -9.71
C ILE A 273 18.03 -1.59 -8.86
N LYS A 274 19.06 -2.31 -9.27
CA LYS A 274 20.34 -2.38 -8.54
C LYS A 274 20.95 -1.01 -8.34
N ILE A 275 20.95 -0.17 -9.38
CA ILE A 275 21.47 1.20 -9.32
C ILE A 275 20.63 2.05 -8.36
N LEU A 276 19.30 2.01 -8.47
CA LEU A 276 18.41 2.76 -7.59
C LEU A 276 18.63 2.41 -6.11
N VAL A 277 18.74 1.13 -5.80
CA VAL A 277 19.01 0.64 -4.44
C VAL A 277 20.41 1.03 -3.96
N ALA A 278 21.44 0.85 -4.78
CA ALA A 278 22.81 1.18 -4.41
C ALA A 278 23.00 2.68 -4.14
N LEU A 279 22.28 3.54 -4.85
CA LEU A 279 22.33 5.00 -4.69
C LEU A 279 21.27 5.52 -3.67
N ARG A 280 20.51 4.64 -3.04
CA ARG A 280 19.40 4.96 -2.13
C ARG A 280 18.38 5.94 -2.75
N ILE A 281 18.23 5.91 -4.06
CA ILE A 281 17.27 6.77 -4.77
C ILE A 281 15.83 6.36 -4.44
N ASP A 282 15.59 5.07 -4.30
CA ASP A 282 14.30 4.52 -3.90
C ASP A 282 13.80 5.08 -2.55
N GLU A 283 14.70 5.31 -1.60
CA GLU A 283 14.37 5.95 -0.30
C GLU A 283 14.01 7.43 -0.46
N ARG A 284 14.57 8.10 -1.47
CA ARG A 284 14.30 9.51 -1.76
C ARG A 284 13.02 9.72 -2.57
N LEU A 285 12.66 8.73 -3.39
CA LEU A 285 11.46 8.77 -4.23
C LEU A 285 10.19 8.45 -3.43
N SER A 286 10.31 7.64 -2.38
CA SER A 286 9.20 7.36 -1.49
C SER A 286 9.08 8.46 -0.43
N ASP A 287 7.94 9.12 -0.35
CA ASP A 287 7.65 10.09 0.72
C ASP A 287 7.37 9.42 2.08
N THR A 288 7.87 8.21 2.27
CA THR A 288 7.67 7.42 3.49
C THR A 288 8.52 7.88 4.68
N GLY A 289 9.25 8.99 4.55
CA GLY A 289 10.07 9.56 5.64
C GLY A 289 11.29 8.72 6.02
N LEU A 290 11.78 7.86 5.13
CA LEU A 290 13.00 7.07 5.33
C LEU A 290 14.29 7.86 5.08
N ARG A 291 14.22 9.18 5.08
CA ARG A 291 15.42 10.02 4.96
C ARG A 291 16.16 9.99 6.29
N GLU A 292 17.34 9.37 6.29
CA GLU A 292 18.36 9.57 7.32
C GLU A 292 19.01 10.93 7.15
#